data_34fc8e6e27390e95ca38b332a50082e4
#
_entry.id   34fc8e6e27390e95ca38b332a50082e4
#
_cell.length_a   1.000
_cell.length_b   1.000
_cell.length_c   1.000
_cell.angle_alpha   90.00
_cell.angle_beta   90.00
_cell.angle_gamma   90.00
#
_symmetry.space_group_name_H-M   'P 1'
#
loop_
_entity.id
_entity.type
_entity.pdbx_description
1 polymer ?
#
loop_
_entity_poly.entity_id
_entity_poly.type
_entity_poly.pdbx_seq_one_letter_code
_entity_poly.pdbx_strand_id
1 'polypeptide(L)'
;GELELEARIANFRLAARMQTAAREALDISRESKATHTLYGLDDKATVEFGTRCLIARRLVERGVRFVQLFTKNQYWDHHGSIRQSLPASCLKVDRPAAALVADLKQRGLLDSTVVHWGGEMGRLPVIQNDAGPRQVGRDHNTYGFSMWVAGGGFRAGGTYGETDEFGHHAVENVVNHFDYHATLLHLFGIHPDDLVYLRNGREQSLLDGQPGKIVKGLLAG
;
A
#
# COMPACT_ATOMS: atom_id res chain seq x y z
N GLY A 1 -6.46 -12.75 36.26
CA GLY A 1 -7.33 -12.11 37.23
C GLY A 1 -8.55 -11.46 36.61
N GLU A 2 -9.29 -10.71 37.43
CA GLU A 2 -10.54 -10.05 37.00
C GLU A 2 -10.35 -9.07 35.84
N LEU A 3 -9.29 -8.27 35.84
CA LEU A 3 -8.92 -7.35 34.77
C LEU A 3 -8.67 -8.08 33.43
N GLU A 4 -8.11 -9.26 33.47
CA GLU A 4 -7.86 -10.07 32.27
C GLU A 4 -9.18 -10.62 31.69
N LEU A 5 -10.11 -11.00 32.56
CA LEU A 5 -11.43 -11.46 32.16
C LEU A 5 -12.24 -10.33 31.55
N GLU A 6 -12.22 -9.13 32.14
CA GLU A 6 -12.88 -7.94 31.61
C GLU A 6 -12.31 -7.55 30.24
N ALA A 7 -10.98 -7.58 30.08
CA ALA A 7 -10.34 -7.33 28.79
C ALA A 7 -10.77 -8.35 27.73
N ARG A 8 -10.87 -9.64 28.07
CA ARG A 8 -11.38 -10.69 27.16
C ARG A 8 -12.84 -10.45 26.78
N ILE A 9 -13.70 -10.14 27.74
CA ILE A 9 -15.12 -9.82 27.48
C ILE A 9 -15.23 -8.60 26.55
N ALA A 10 -14.45 -7.55 26.80
CA ALA A 10 -14.41 -6.36 25.94
C ALA A 10 -13.98 -6.71 24.50
N ASN A 11 -12.97 -7.56 24.35
CA ASN A 11 -12.51 -8.02 23.05
C ASN A 11 -13.58 -8.84 22.29
N PHE A 12 -14.29 -9.75 22.97
CA PHE A 12 -15.39 -10.50 22.36
C PHE A 12 -16.56 -9.59 21.95
N ARG A 13 -16.92 -8.61 22.78
CA ARG A 13 -17.96 -7.62 22.44
C ARG A 13 -17.53 -6.75 21.24
N LEU A 14 -16.26 -6.37 21.16
CA LEU A 14 -15.70 -5.64 20.03
C LEU A 14 -15.76 -6.50 18.76
N ALA A 15 -15.31 -7.75 18.84
CA ALA A 15 -15.35 -8.69 17.70
C ALA A 15 -16.78 -8.90 17.19
N ALA A 16 -17.77 -9.06 18.06
CA ALA A 16 -19.18 -9.20 17.68
C ALA A 16 -19.72 -7.94 16.97
N ARG A 17 -19.38 -6.74 17.44
CA ARG A 17 -19.74 -5.47 16.77
C ARG A 17 -19.05 -5.34 15.42
N MET A 18 -17.77 -5.72 15.33
CA MET A 18 -17.03 -5.72 14.09
C MET A 18 -17.64 -6.66 13.04
N GLN A 19 -18.10 -7.85 13.42
CA GLN A 19 -18.76 -8.79 12.51
C GLN A 19 -20.02 -8.21 11.88
N THR A 20 -20.82 -7.48 12.65
CA THR A 20 -22.04 -6.83 12.13
C THR A 20 -21.68 -5.68 11.18
N ALA A 21 -20.75 -4.80 11.60
CA ALA A 21 -20.28 -3.68 10.78
C ALA A 21 -19.55 -4.15 9.49
N ALA A 22 -18.82 -5.28 9.56
CA ALA A 22 -18.14 -5.86 8.41
C ALA A 22 -19.11 -6.30 7.31
N ARG A 23 -20.26 -6.88 7.67
CA ARG A 23 -21.27 -7.29 6.67
C ARG A 23 -21.73 -6.08 5.83
N GLU A 24 -22.00 -4.96 6.48
CA GLU A 24 -22.39 -3.75 5.76
C GLU A 24 -21.25 -3.16 4.91
N ALA A 25 -20.02 -3.19 5.41
CA ALA A 25 -18.87 -2.73 4.65
C ALA A 25 -18.60 -3.59 3.42
N LEU A 26 -18.79 -4.90 3.53
CA LEU A 26 -18.55 -5.87 2.44
C LEU A 26 -19.69 -5.91 1.44
N ASP A 27 -20.90 -5.48 1.80
CA ASP A 27 -22.04 -5.45 0.89
C ASP A 27 -21.96 -4.26 -0.08
N ILE A 28 -21.35 -4.48 -1.23
CA ILE A 28 -21.22 -3.48 -2.30
C ILE A 28 -22.48 -3.35 -3.18
N SER A 29 -23.52 -4.16 -2.96
CA SER A 29 -24.74 -4.14 -3.78
C SER A 29 -25.51 -2.82 -3.70
N ARG A 30 -25.28 -2.06 -2.62
CA ARG A 30 -25.89 -0.75 -2.39
C ARG A 30 -25.15 0.42 -3.06
N GLU A 31 -23.99 0.15 -3.65
CA GLU A 31 -23.25 1.19 -4.38
C GLU A 31 -23.93 1.50 -5.73
N SER A 32 -23.79 2.74 -6.16
CA SER A 32 -24.37 3.18 -7.42
C SER A 32 -23.72 2.48 -8.62
N LYS A 33 -24.45 2.40 -9.73
CA LYS A 33 -23.89 1.90 -10.99
C LYS A 33 -22.68 2.73 -11.42
N ALA A 34 -22.69 4.04 -11.19
CA ALA A 34 -21.56 4.91 -11.48
C ALA A 34 -20.33 4.54 -10.66
N THR A 35 -20.50 4.22 -9.35
CA THR A 35 -19.42 3.72 -8.50
C THR A 35 -18.89 2.38 -9.02
N HIS A 36 -19.76 1.44 -9.37
CA HIS A 36 -19.33 0.15 -9.93
C HIS A 36 -18.51 0.35 -11.22
N THR A 37 -18.98 1.21 -12.12
CA THR A 37 -18.24 1.52 -13.34
C THR A 37 -16.91 2.21 -13.04
N LEU A 38 -16.88 3.17 -12.11
CA LEU A 38 -15.63 3.85 -11.71
C LEU A 38 -14.55 2.84 -11.32
N TYR A 39 -14.89 1.88 -10.45
CA TYR A 39 -13.95 0.85 -9.97
C TYR A 39 -13.74 -0.31 -10.96
N GLY A 40 -14.38 -0.28 -12.13
CA GLY A 40 -14.22 -1.30 -13.18
C GLY A 40 -14.87 -2.64 -12.84
N LEU A 41 -15.99 -2.64 -12.10
CA LEU A 41 -16.70 -3.87 -11.76
C LEU A 41 -17.50 -4.43 -12.95
N ASP A 42 -17.65 -3.65 -14.00
CA ASP A 42 -18.26 -4.00 -15.29
C ASP A 42 -17.29 -4.67 -16.28
N ASP A 43 -16.01 -4.79 -15.94
CA ASP A 43 -14.97 -5.38 -16.77
C ASP A 43 -14.36 -6.61 -16.09
N LYS A 44 -14.34 -7.74 -16.81
CA LYS A 44 -13.80 -9.02 -16.34
C LYS A 44 -12.32 -8.95 -15.93
N ALA A 45 -11.54 -8.04 -16.51
CA ALA A 45 -10.14 -7.88 -16.17
C ALA A 45 -9.94 -7.20 -14.81
N THR A 46 -10.80 -6.24 -14.47
CA THR A 46 -10.63 -5.36 -13.30
C THR A 46 -11.55 -5.69 -12.13
N VAL A 47 -12.64 -6.44 -12.34
CA VAL A 47 -13.70 -6.68 -11.34
C VAL A 47 -13.17 -7.22 -10.01
N GLU A 48 -12.19 -8.13 -10.04
CA GLU A 48 -11.65 -8.74 -8.82
C GLU A 48 -10.93 -7.69 -7.95
N PHE A 49 -10.00 -6.95 -8.54
CA PHE A 49 -9.23 -5.94 -7.81
C PHE A 49 -10.07 -4.68 -7.54
N GLY A 50 -10.96 -4.32 -8.46
CA GLY A 50 -11.92 -3.23 -8.27
C GLY A 50 -12.86 -3.45 -7.09
N THR A 51 -13.35 -4.66 -6.90
CA THR A 51 -14.14 -5.03 -5.72
C THR A 51 -13.34 -4.84 -4.43
N ARG A 52 -12.07 -5.25 -4.41
CA ARG A 52 -11.19 -5.06 -3.24
C ARG A 52 -10.95 -3.59 -2.94
N CYS A 53 -10.66 -2.78 -3.96
CA CYS A 53 -10.49 -1.33 -3.81
C CYS A 53 -11.77 -0.64 -3.30
N LEU A 54 -12.93 -1.01 -3.83
CA LEU A 54 -14.21 -0.49 -3.37
C LEU A 54 -14.51 -0.85 -1.91
N ILE A 55 -14.23 -2.09 -1.51
CA ILE A 55 -14.35 -2.53 -0.11
C ILE A 55 -13.38 -1.75 0.77
N ALA A 56 -12.13 -1.53 0.33
CA ALA A 56 -11.15 -0.76 1.09
C ALA A 56 -11.65 0.66 1.37
N ARG A 57 -12.19 1.36 0.37
CA ARG A 57 -12.80 2.69 0.56
C ARG A 57 -13.94 2.64 1.59
N ARG A 58 -14.82 1.65 1.51
CA ARG A 58 -15.94 1.48 2.45
C ARG A 58 -15.50 1.19 3.88
N LEU A 59 -14.38 0.47 4.04
CA LEU A 59 -13.78 0.22 5.34
C LEU A 59 -13.19 1.49 5.94
N VAL A 60 -12.48 2.29 5.14
CA VAL A 60 -11.93 3.58 5.55
C VAL A 60 -13.05 4.54 5.98
N GLU A 61 -14.14 4.65 5.21
CA GLU A 61 -15.31 5.45 5.58
C GLU A 61 -15.91 5.08 6.95
N ARG A 62 -15.72 3.85 7.38
CA ARG A 62 -16.20 3.33 8.68
C ARG A 62 -15.15 3.41 9.79
N GLY A 63 -14.04 4.10 9.52
CA GLY A 63 -13.00 4.34 10.52
C GLY A 63 -12.00 3.18 10.69
N VAL A 64 -11.94 2.24 9.75
CA VAL A 64 -10.86 1.25 9.75
C VAL A 64 -9.56 1.96 9.41
N ARG A 65 -8.60 1.93 10.35
CA ARG A 65 -7.37 2.72 10.28
C ARG A 65 -6.33 2.19 9.30
N PHE A 66 -6.32 0.89 9.08
CA PHE A 66 -5.35 0.25 8.20
C PHE A 66 -6.03 -0.83 7.36
N VAL A 67 -5.92 -0.69 6.05
CA VAL A 67 -6.46 -1.64 5.07
C VAL A 67 -5.34 -2.03 4.13
N GLN A 68 -5.08 -3.33 4.01
CA GLN A 68 -4.05 -3.86 3.15
C GLN A 68 -4.66 -4.67 2.03
N LEU A 69 -4.31 -4.33 0.79
CA LEU A 69 -4.76 -5.02 -0.41
C LEU A 69 -3.57 -5.75 -1.03
N PHE A 70 -3.78 -7.02 -1.36
CA PHE A 70 -2.79 -7.84 -2.03
C PHE A 70 -3.27 -8.23 -3.43
N THR A 71 -2.33 -8.29 -4.35
CA THR A 71 -2.47 -9.08 -5.56
C THR A 71 -2.17 -10.55 -5.26
N LYS A 72 -2.32 -11.44 -6.23
CA LYS A 72 -1.93 -12.86 -6.05
C LYS A 72 -0.43 -12.97 -5.77
N ASN A 73 -0.04 -14.09 -5.14
CA ASN A 73 1.37 -14.39 -4.91
C ASN A 73 2.17 -14.33 -6.21
N GLN A 74 3.37 -13.73 -6.16
CA GLN A 74 4.30 -13.55 -7.29
C GLN A 74 3.68 -12.82 -8.50
N TYR A 75 2.65 -12.01 -8.28
CA TYR A 75 1.91 -11.35 -9.36
C TYR A 75 2.77 -10.37 -10.19
N TRP A 76 3.78 -9.76 -9.58
CA TRP A 76 4.69 -8.80 -10.17
C TRP A 76 6.08 -9.37 -10.42
N ASP A 77 6.28 -10.67 -10.15
CA ASP A 77 7.57 -11.34 -10.18
C ASP A 77 7.89 -11.88 -11.58
N HIS A 78 8.14 -10.98 -12.52
CA HIS A 78 8.33 -11.31 -13.94
C HIS A 78 9.78 -11.67 -14.27
N HIS A 79 10.22 -12.85 -13.83
CA HIS A 79 11.51 -13.45 -14.25
C HIS A 79 11.53 -13.94 -15.69
N GLY A 80 10.40 -13.95 -16.36
CA GLY A 80 10.25 -14.28 -17.77
C GLY A 80 9.02 -13.65 -18.39
N SER A 81 8.98 -13.56 -19.70
CA SER A 81 7.82 -13.09 -20.48
C SER A 81 7.25 -11.73 -20.05
N ILE A 82 8.09 -10.83 -19.53
CA ILE A 82 7.68 -9.54 -18.95
C ILE A 82 6.87 -8.69 -19.93
N ARG A 83 7.19 -8.76 -21.24
CA ARG A 83 6.49 -8.00 -22.28
C ARG A 83 5.00 -8.32 -22.38
N GLN A 84 4.62 -9.57 -22.09
CA GLN A 84 3.23 -10.04 -22.12
C GLN A 84 2.60 -9.94 -20.72
N SER A 85 3.33 -10.34 -19.69
CA SER A 85 2.81 -10.48 -18.32
C SER A 85 2.59 -9.13 -17.65
N LEU A 86 3.52 -8.19 -17.76
CA LEU A 86 3.42 -6.91 -17.09
C LEU A 86 2.23 -6.06 -17.56
N PRO A 87 1.98 -5.88 -18.88
CA PRO A 87 0.77 -5.16 -19.31
C PRO A 87 -0.52 -5.83 -18.86
N ALA A 88 -0.57 -7.17 -18.86
CA ALA A 88 -1.74 -7.91 -18.37
C ALA A 88 -1.95 -7.75 -16.87
N SER A 89 -0.88 -7.64 -16.09
CA SER A 89 -0.95 -7.35 -14.66
C SER A 89 -1.40 -5.91 -14.39
N CYS A 90 -0.83 -4.94 -15.11
CA CYS A 90 -1.21 -3.54 -14.99
C CYS A 90 -2.69 -3.31 -15.34
N LEU A 91 -3.18 -3.91 -16.43
CA LEU A 91 -4.57 -3.78 -16.87
C LEU A 91 -5.59 -4.09 -15.75
N LYS A 92 -5.26 -5.05 -14.88
CA LYS A 92 -6.18 -5.49 -13.82
C LYS A 92 -6.25 -4.52 -12.64
N VAL A 93 -5.19 -3.74 -12.40
CA VAL A 93 -5.06 -2.93 -11.17
C VAL A 93 -5.10 -1.43 -11.42
N ASP A 94 -4.76 -0.98 -12.61
CA ASP A 94 -4.57 0.44 -12.93
C ASP A 94 -5.84 1.26 -12.71
N ARG A 95 -6.93 0.91 -13.41
CA ARG A 95 -8.23 1.58 -13.24
C ARG A 95 -8.75 1.52 -11.79
N PRO A 96 -8.78 0.35 -11.10
CA PRO A 96 -9.21 0.27 -9.71
C PRO A 96 -8.38 1.10 -8.72
N ALA A 97 -7.07 1.13 -8.88
CA ALA A 97 -6.19 1.92 -8.01
C ALA A 97 -6.43 3.42 -8.21
N ALA A 98 -6.53 3.88 -9.46
CA ALA A 98 -6.89 5.26 -9.78
C ALA A 98 -8.28 5.63 -9.24
N ALA A 99 -9.26 4.72 -9.37
CA ALA A 99 -10.60 4.90 -8.84
C ALA A 99 -10.62 5.08 -7.32
N LEU A 100 -9.82 4.28 -6.59
CA LEU A 100 -9.72 4.40 -5.13
C LEU A 100 -9.25 5.81 -4.72
N VAL A 101 -8.19 6.31 -5.34
CA VAL A 101 -7.66 7.65 -5.04
C VAL A 101 -8.68 8.73 -5.41
N ALA A 102 -9.31 8.64 -6.58
CA ALA A 102 -10.30 9.59 -7.06
C ALA A 102 -11.55 9.62 -6.16
N ASP A 103 -12.07 8.46 -5.75
CA ASP A 103 -13.26 8.36 -4.91
C ASP A 103 -12.98 8.87 -3.48
N LEU A 104 -11.83 8.53 -2.89
CA LEU A 104 -11.40 9.10 -1.61
C LEU A 104 -11.30 10.63 -1.67
N LYS A 105 -10.75 11.17 -2.77
CA LYS A 105 -10.68 12.62 -2.98
C LYS A 105 -12.07 13.25 -3.09
N GLN A 106 -12.96 12.70 -3.90
CA GLN A 106 -14.33 13.20 -4.08
C GLN A 106 -15.13 13.19 -2.77
N ARG A 107 -14.84 12.25 -1.86
CA ARG A 107 -15.50 12.14 -0.55
C ARG A 107 -14.84 12.98 0.54
N GLY A 108 -13.77 13.70 0.24
CA GLY A 108 -13.02 14.48 1.24
C GLY A 108 -12.26 13.60 2.24
N LEU A 109 -11.98 12.33 1.90
CA LEU A 109 -11.27 11.39 2.76
C LEU A 109 -9.77 11.30 2.47
N LEU A 110 -9.34 11.77 1.28
CA LEU A 110 -7.95 11.60 0.85
C LEU A 110 -6.99 12.41 1.72
N ASP A 111 -7.38 13.57 2.21
CA ASP A 111 -6.52 14.43 3.04
C ASP A 111 -6.16 13.78 4.39
N SER A 112 -7.02 12.88 4.88
CA SER A 112 -6.80 12.13 6.11
C SER A 112 -6.45 10.66 5.89
N THR A 113 -6.23 10.25 4.64
CA THR A 113 -5.96 8.85 4.28
C THR A 113 -4.72 8.77 3.38
N VAL A 114 -3.70 8.05 3.85
CA VAL A 114 -2.56 7.70 2.99
C VAL A 114 -2.93 6.52 2.12
N VAL A 115 -2.85 6.68 0.82
CA VAL A 115 -2.86 5.57 -0.14
C VAL A 115 -1.43 5.30 -0.57
N HIS A 116 -0.93 4.12 -0.26
CA HIS A 116 0.41 3.67 -0.62
C HIS A 116 0.33 2.53 -1.63
N TRP A 117 1.12 2.62 -2.68
CA TRP A 117 1.37 1.57 -3.65
C TRP A 117 2.86 1.29 -3.75
N GLY A 118 3.25 0.07 -3.54
CA GLY A 118 4.64 -0.34 -3.64
C GLY A 118 4.79 -1.84 -3.54
N GLY A 119 6.01 -2.28 -3.74
CA GLY A 119 6.50 -3.62 -3.45
C GLY A 119 7.68 -3.55 -2.51
N GLU A 120 8.23 -4.70 -2.18
CA GLU A 120 9.37 -4.84 -1.29
C GLU A 120 10.70 -4.51 -1.96
N MET A 121 10.76 -4.56 -3.30
CA MET A 121 11.96 -4.30 -4.09
C MET A 121 11.61 -3.93 -5.53
N GLY A 122 12.60 -3.45 -6.26
CA GLY A 122 12.52 -3.16 -7.69
C GLY A 122 12.97 -4.31 -8.58
N ARG A 123 13.19 -3.98 -9.84
CA ARG A 123 13.70 -4.89 -10.87
C ARG A 123 14.95 -4.31 -11.51
N LEU A 124 15.95 -5.16 -11.75
CA LEU A 124 17.17 -4.76 -12.44
C LEU A 124 16.86 -4.16 -13.82
N PRO A 125 17.59 -3.12 -14.26
CA PRO A 125 17.39 -2.50 -15.56
C PRO A 125 17.89 -3.37 -16.73
N VAL A 126 18.45 -4.52 -16.44
CA VAL A 126 19.01 -5.48 -17.41
C VAL A 126 18.13 -6.73 -17.52
N ILE A 127 18.24 -7.44 -18.64
CA ILE A 127 17.57 -8.73 -18.83
C ILE A 127 18.24 -9.81 -18.01
N GLN A 128 17.44 -10.69 -17.43
CA GLN A 128 17.92 -11.76 -16.56
C GLN A 128 18.48 -12.97 -17.31
N ASN A 129 18.00 -13.22 -18.52
CA ASN A 129 18.33 -14.42 -19.27
C ASN A 129 18.40 -14.17 -20.79
N ASP A 130 19.02 -15.09 -21.50
CA ASP A 130 19.18 -15.07 -22.96
C ASP A 130 18.04 -15.77 -23.71
N ALA A 131 16.88 -15.94 -23.11
CA ALA A 131 15.76 -16.71 -23.64
C ALA A 131 15.09 -16.06 -24.88
N GLY A 132 15.70 -15.02 -25.44
CA GLY A 132 15.18 -14.28 -26.59
C GLY A 132 14.11 -13.25 -26.22
N PRO A 133 13.77 -12.35 -27.15
CA PRO A 133 13.03 -11.10 -26.84
C PRO A 133 11.61 -11.30 -26.31
N ARG A 134 11.02 -12.47 -26.51
CA ARG A 134 9.65 -12.79 -26.02
C ARG A 134 9.62 -13.38 -24.61
N GLN A 135 10.73 -13.96 -24.15
CA GLN A 135 10.80 -14.69 -22.89
C GLN A 135 11.69 -13.98 -21.86
N VAL A 136 12.19 -12.80 -22.19
CA VAL A 136 13.02 -12.02 -21.25
C VAL A 136 12.25 -11.65 -19.99
N GLY A 137 12.95 -11.66 -18.89
CA GLY A 137 12.49 -11.18 -17.60
C GLY A 137 13.53 -10.29 -16.95
N ARG A 138 13.25 -9.84 -15.73
CA ARG A 138 14.14 -9.02 -14.94
C ARG A 138 14.24 -9.59 -13.52
N ASP A 139 15.46 -9.66 -13.01
CA ASP A 139 15.73 -10.07 -11.64
C ASP A 139 15.47 -8.92 -10.64
N HIS A 140 15.53 -9.24 -9.38
CA HIS A 140 15.29 -8.33 -8.26
C HIS A 140 16.35 -7.25 -8.17
N ASN A 141 15.93 -6.03 -7.87
CA ASN A 141 16.81 -4.91 -7.57
C ASN A 141 16.52 -4.36 -6.18
N THR A 142 17.48 -4.51 -5.26
CA THR A 142 17.39 -3.97 -3.91
C THR A 142 18.05 -2.59 -3.73
N TYR A 143 18.72 -2.10 -4.77
CA TYR A 143 19.49 -0.86 -4.73
C TYR A 143 18.68 0.39 -5.09
N GLY A 144 17.54 0.21 -5.70
CA GLY A 144 16.66 1.31 -6.05
C GLY A 144 15.36 0.82 -6.66
N PHE A 145 14.24 1.42 -6.24
CA PHE A 145 12.92 1.18 -6.80
C PHE A 145 11.98 2.35 -6.52
N SER A 146 10.87 2.39 -7.21
CA SER A 146 9.88 3.45 -7.07
C SER A 146 8.63 2.95 -6.38
N MET A 147 8.05 3.81 -5.54
CA MET A 147 6.72 3.67 -4.96
C MET A 147 5.93 4.94 -5.27
N TRP A 148 4.62 4.89 -5.14
CA TRP A 148 3.84 6.12 -5.11
C TRP A 148 2.94 6.18 -3.88
N VAL A 149 2.66 7.40 -3.46
CA VAL A 149 1.79 7.72 -2.34
C VAL A 149 0.82 8.83 -2.72
N ALA A 150 -0.36 8.82 -2.12
CA ALA A 150 -1.34 9.88 -2.30
C ALA A 150 -2.05 10.17 -0.98
N GLY A 151 -2.36 11.45 -0.74
CA GLY A 151 -3.11 11.90 0.42
C GLY A 151 -2.37 11.86 1.74
N GLY A 152 -3.10 11.98 2.84
CA GLY A 152 -2.63 11.82 4.21
C GLY A 152 -1.46 12.72 4.63
N GLY A 153 -1.30 13.90 4.01
CA GLY A 153 -0.22 14.83 4.32
C GLY A 153 1.04 14.68 3.44
N PHE A 154 1.04 13.77 2.45
CA PHE A 154 2.06 13.75 1.42
C PHE A 154 1.90 14.88 0.41
N ARG A 155 3.02 15.44 -0.06
CA ARG A 155 3.03 16.46 -1.11
C ARG A 155 2.56 15.86 -2.44
N ALA A 156 1.51 16.42 -2.99
CA ALA A 156 0.96 15.97 -4.25
C ALA A 156 1.75 16.49 -5.47
N GLY A 157 1.70 15.70 -6.57
CA GLY A 157 2.12 16.14 -7.91
C GLY A 157 3.63 16.28 -8.09
N GLY A 158 4.44 15.62 -7.25
CA GLY A 158 5.91 15.66 -7.33
C GLY A 158 6.55 14.28 -7.38
N THR A 159 7.83 14.27 -7.70
CA THR A 159 8.74 13.15 -7.50
C THR A 159 9.77 13.52 -6.45
N TYR A 160 10.32 12.54 -5.76
CA TYR A 160 11.36 12.72 -4.75
C TYR A 160 12.35 11.57 -4.84
N GLY A 161 13.62 11.93 -4.99
CA GLY A 161 14.69 10.97 -5.23
C GLY A 161 14.84 10.59 -6.70
N GLU A 162 16.06 10.20 -7.05
CA GLU A 162 16.42 9.79 -8.40
C GLU A 162 17.32 8.57 -8.37
N THR A 163 17.29 7.79 -9.45
CA THR A 163 18.26 6.72 -9.70
C THR A 163 19.41 7.23 -10.56
N ASP A 164 20.48 6.43 -10.64
CA ASP A 164 21.51 6.60 -11.63
C ASP A 164 20.94 6.54 -13.06
N GLU A 165 21.77 6.87 -14.04
CA GLU A 165 21.40 6.89 -15.47
C GLU A 165 20.92 5.52 -16.01
N PHE A 166 21.26 4.43 -15.33
CA PHE A 166 20.86 3.08 -15.68
C PHE A 166 19.57 2.63 -14.97
N GLY A 167 19.08 3.37 -13.97
CA GLY A 167 17.97 2.95 -13.13
C GLY A 167 18.32 1.82 -12.16
N HIS A 168 19.61 1.70 -11.80
CA HIS A 168 20.11 0.60 -10.97
C HIS A 168 20.16 0.98 -9.48
N HIS A 169 20.86 2.06 -9.15
CA HIS A 169 21.00 2.54 -7.75
C HIS A 169 20.20 3.82 -7.53
N ALA A 170 19.56 3.93 -6.37
CA ALA A 170 19.08 5.22 -5.90
C ALA A 170 20.29 6.07 -5.49
N VAL A 171 20.42 7.27 -6.05
CA VAL A 171 21.62 8.13 -5.87
C VAL A 171 21.32 9.51 -5.36
N GLU A 172 20.13 10.06 -5.60
CA GLU A 172 19.74 11.37 -5.12
C GLU A 172 18.53 11.29 -4.19
N ASN A 173 18.55 12.04 -3.08
CA ASN A 173 17.47 12.05 -2.08
C ASN A 173 17.00 10.64 -1.71
N VAL A 174 17.95 9.75 -1.46
CA VAL A 174 17.69 8.34 -1.19
C VAL A 174 16.82 8.18 0.06
N VAL A 175 15.74 7.45 -0.07
CA VAL A 175 14.85 7.10 1.03
C VAL A 175 14.90 5.58 1.24
N ASN A 176 15.43 5.15 2.37
CA ASN A 176 15.39 3.75 2.74
C ASN A 176 14.05 3.39 3.41
N HIS A 177 13.80 2.11 3.64
CA HIS A 177 12.54 1.66 4.21
C HIS A 177 12.33 2.12 5.67
N PHE A 178 13.39 2.34 6.46
CA PHE A 178 13.28 2.88 7.81
C PHE A 178 12.86 4.36 7.78
N ASP A 179 13.44 5.15 6.87
CA ASP A 179 13.06 6.56 6.67
C ASP A 179 11.60 6.68 6.21
N TYR A 180 11.20 5.80 5.29
CA TYR A 180 9.83 5.76 4.82
C TYR A 180 8.83 5.41 5.95
N HIS A 181 9.13 4.39 6.75
CA HIS A 181 8.27 4.01 7.88
C HIS A 181 8.25 5.07 8.97
N ALA A 182 9.39 5.71 9.28
CA ALA A 182 9.44 6.84 10.21
C ALA A 182 8.57 8.01 9.72
N THR A 183 8.57 8.28 8.41
CA THR A 183 7.73 9.31 7.79
C THR A 183 6.24 8.95 7.87
N LEU A 184 5.87 7.70 7.64
CA LEU A 184 4.48 7.23 7.83
C LEU A 184 4.02 7.35 9.28
N LEU A 185 4.85 6.93 10.26
CA LEU A 185 4.53 7.05 11.67
C LEU A 185 4.33 8.51 12.08
N HIS A 186 5.19 9.40 11.58
CA HIS A 186 5.03 10.84 11.80
C HIS A 186 3.68 11.37 11.31
N LEU A 187 3.23 10.95 10.13
CA LEU A 187 1.90 11.31 9.60
C LEU A 187 0.74 10.77 10.45
N PHE A 188 0.95 9.67 11.17
CA PHE A 188 -0.01 9.16 12.15
C PHE A 188 0.09 9.85 13.52
N GLY A 189 0.98 10.83 13.68
CA GLY A 189 1.22 11.50 14.95
C GLY A 189 2.01 10.65 15.96
N ILE A 190 2.74 9.65 15.50
CA ILE A 190 3.52 8.73 16.32
C ILE A 190 5.01 9.02 16.09
N HIS A 191 5.75 9.30 17.16
CA HIS A 191 7.20 9.36 17.06
C HIS A 191 7.76 7.94 16.91
N PRO A 192 8.67 7.66 15.97
CA PRO A 192 9.19 6.31 15.75
C PRO A 192 9.80 5.66 16.99
N ASP A 193 10.48 6.46 17.83
CA ASP A 193 11.13 5.98 19.04
C ASP A 193 10.15 5.67 20.19
N ASP A 194 8.93 6.21 20.14
CA ASP A 194 7.89 5.97 21.15
C ASP A 194 7.14 4.64 20.91
N LEU A 195 7.29 4.07 19.71
CA LEU A 195 6.59 2.85 19.35
C LEU A 195 7.47 1.62 19.55
N VAL A 196 7.46 1.12 20.78
CA VAL A 196 8.18 -0.07 21.19
C VAL A 196 7.23 -1.20 21.57
N TYR A 197 7.65 -2.42 21.38
CA TYR A 197 6.93 -3.61 21.84
C TYR A 197 7.86 -4.61 22.53
N LEU A 198 7.31 -5.37 23.47
CA LEU A 198 8.08 -6.39 24.18
C LEU A 198 8.08 -7.71 23.39
N ARG A 199 9.28 -8.20 23.07
CA ARG A 199 9.49 -9.52 22.50
C ARG A 199 10.55 -10.27 23.29
N ASN A 200 10.18 -11.41 23.84
CA ASN A 200 11.08 -12.23 24.66
C ASN A 200 11.75 -11.44 25.83
N GLY A 201 10.98 -10.55 26.46
CA GLY A 201 11.46 -9.73 27.58
C GLY A 201 12.37 -8.56 27.20
N ARG A 202 12.53 -8.28 25.92
CA ARG A 202 13.30 -7.12 25.41
C ARG A 202 12.39 -6.15 24.66
N GLU A 203 12.62 -4.88 24.86
CA GLU A 203 11.99 -3.84 24.05
C GLU A 203 12.58 -3.84 22.64
N GLN A 204 11.69 -3.82 21.66
CA GLN A 204 12.05 -3.67 20.24
C GLN A 204 11.25 -2.53 19.65
N SER A 205 11.93 -1.68 18.88
CA SER A 205 11.27 -0.63 18.09
C SER A 205 10.75 -1.20 16.77
N LEU A 206 9.78 -0.53 16.15
CA LEU A 206 9.30 -0.89 14.81
C LEU A 206 10.36 -0.68 13.71
N LEU A 207 11.39 0.12 14.00
CA LEU A 207 12.51 0.34 13.09
C LEU A 207 13.68 -0.64 13.35
N ASP A 208 13.46 -1.68 14.15
CA ASP A 208 14.47 -2.71 14.48
C ASP A 208 15.80 -2.13 15.00
N GLY A 209 15.71 -1.04 15.78
CA GLY A 209 16.87 -0.32 16.29
C GLY A 209 17.66 0.49 15.24
N GLN A 210 17.16 0.57 14.02
CA GLN A 210 17.78 1.38 12.96
C GLN A 210 17.29 2.82 13.02
N PRO A 211 18.17 3.81 12.76
CA PRO A 211 17.76 5.20 12.73
C PRO A 211 16.86 5.45 11.51
N GLY A 212 15.61 5.85 11.74
CA GLY A 212 14.70 6.32 10.69
C GLY A 212 14.58 7.83 10.71
N LYS A 213 14.75 8.48 9.56
CA LYS A 213 14.61 9.94 9.42
C LYS A 213 13.26 10.28 8.80
N ILE A 214 12.58 11.27 9.38
CA ILE A 214 11.39 11.85 8.74
C ILE A 214 11.81 12.60 7.50
N VAL A 215 11.34 12.17 6.34
CA VAL A 215 11.69 12.75 5.04
C VAL A 215 10.77 13.95 4.77
N LYS A 216 11.14 15.12 5.29
CA LYS A 216 10.32 16.35 5.17
C LYS A 216 10.01 16.74 3.72
N GLY A 217 10.90 16.42 2.77
CA GLY A 217 10.70 16.69 1.35
C GLY A 217 9.53 15.95 0.71
N LEU A 218 9.02 14.89 1.35
CA LEU A 218 7.83 14.16 0.93
C LEU A 218 6.53 14.77 1.46
N LEU A 219 6.60 15.65 2.47
CA LEU A 219 5.44 16.15 3.17
C LEU A 219 4.89 17.44 2.54
N ALA A 220 3.59 17.63 2.62
CA ALA A 220 2.96 18.91 2.38
C ALA A 220 3.37 19.87 3.52
N GLY A 221 3.71 21.10 3.17
CA GLY A 221 4.10 22.14 4.15
C GLY A 221 2.89 22.65 4.94
#